data_2b65f5bba313690409253084be23e9d4
#
_entry.id   2b65f5bba313690409253084be23e9d4
#
_cell.length_a   1.000
_cell.length_b   1.000
_cell.length_c   1.000
_cell.angle_alpha   90.00
_cell.angle_beta   90.00
_cell.angle_gamma   90.00
#
_symmetry.space_group_name_H-M   'P 1'
#
loop_
_entity.id
_entity.type
_entity.pdbx_description
1 polymer ?
#
loop_
_entity_poly.entity_id
_entity_poly.type
_entity_poly.pdbx_seq_one_letter_code
_entity_poly.pdbx_strand_id
1 'polypeptide(L)'
;YKIGRAVTWLPRHAKKALAYLVHNGPAISAKYLYTYAKYHKVANKDYAYWACLQKKDYPEALKKWFQETNYTHTPLDLEHPKTFSEKTQWLKLYGGFEDVYPLVDKYAVREWVKEKIGEEYLIPLLGVWDRFDDIDFDKLPDKFMLKVNHGAGWNIAVQDKSKFDKADAKRKIEGWLKLNYCYLMGGLDVQYIHIKPRIIAEKFIENDGGDLYDYKIFCFNGEPKIILHIEERYTD
;
A
#
# COMPACT_ATOMS: atom_id res chain seq x y z
N TYR A 1 27.30 1.98 30.38
CA TYR A 1 27.37 3.46 30.30
C TYR A 1 28.17 3.98 29.08
N LYS A 2 28.85 3.15 28.26
CA LYS A 2 29.64 3.60 27.10
C LYS A 2 28.96 3.40 25.74
N ILE A 3 27.82 2.74 25.65
CA ILE A 3 27.10 2.47 24.40
C ILE A 3 26.30 3.70 23.91
N GLY A 4 25.88 4.59 24.81
CA GLY A 4 25.01 5.73 24.48
C GLY A 4 25.63 6.82 23.57
N ARG A 5 26.95 7.02 23.60
CA ARG A 5 27.61 8.07 22.79
C ARG A 5 28.04 7.61 21.39
N ALA A 6 28.21 6.32 21.16
CA ALA A 6 28.65 5.79 19.86
C ALA A 6 27.52 5.72 18.79
N VAL A 7 26.25 5.91 19.20
CA VAL A 7 25.08 5.70 18.33
C VAL A 7 24.58 7.00 17.67
N THR A 8 25.07 8.16 18.09
CA THR A 8 24.53 9.46 17.61
C THR A 8 24.82 9.77 16.15
N TRP A 9 25.93 9.30 15.61
CA TRP A 9 26.36 9.53 14.24
C TRP A 9 25.82 8.49 13.22
N LEU A 10 25.22 7.39 13.71
CA LEU A 10 24.69 6.36 12.82
C LEU A 10 23.45 6.87 12.08
N PRO A 11 23.30 6.54 10.79
CA PRO A 11 22.07 6.79 10.04
C PRO A 11 20.85 6.21 10.75
N ARG A 12 19.67 6.81 10.56
CA ARG A 12 18.42 6.42 11.25
C ARG A 12 18.11 4.91 11.10
N HIS A 13 18.35 4.33 9.93
CA HIS A 13 18.15 2.90 9.68
C HIS A 13 19.15 2.03 10.47
N ALA A 14 20.40 2.45 10.62
CA ALA A 14 21.38 1.72 11.42
C ALA A 14 21.07 1.79 12.92
N LYS A 15 20.51 2.92 13.40
CA LYS A 15 20.00 3.04 14.78
C LYS A 15 18.82 2.11 15.02
N LYS A 16 17.88 1.99 14.05
CA LYS A 16 16.77 1.04 14.12
C LYS A 16 17.27 -0.41 14.12
N ALA A 17 18.26 -0.74 13.26
CA ALA A 17 18.86 -2.08 13.23
C ALA A 17 19.53 -2.42 14.56
N LEU A 18 20.28 -1.48 15.16
CA LEU A 18 20.94 -1.68 16.43
C LEU A 18 19.93 -1.83 17.57
N ALA A 19 18.88 -1.01 17.61
CA ALA A 19 17.79 -1.15 18.56
C ALA A 19 17.09 -2.51 18.42
N TYR A 20 16.90 -2.96 17.18
CA TYR A 20 16.32 -4.26 16.87
C TYR A 20 17.21 -5.42 17.32
N LEU A 21 18.55 -5.27 17.19
CA LEU A 21 19.54 -6.24 17.64
C LEU A 21 19.51 -6.40 19.15
N VAL A 22 19.41 -5.30 19.88
CA VAL A 22 19.34 -5.29 21.33
C VAL A 22 18.04 -5.95 21.84
N HIS A 23 16.93 -5.74 21.14
CA HIS A 23 15.61 -6.23 21.58
C HIS A 23 15.28 -7.65 21.11
N ASN A 24 15.72 -8.05 19.91
CA ASN A 24 15.23 -9.24 19.23
C ASN A 24 16.34 -10.24 18.85
N GLY A 25 17.58 -9.91 19.17
CA GLY A 25 18.75 -10.76 18.91
C GLY A 25 19.28 -10.74 17.47
N PRO A 26 20.41 -11.42 17.23
CA PRO A 26 21.18 -11.30 15.98
C PRO A 26 20.47 -11.82 14.74
N ALA A 27 19.62 -12.85 14.85
CA ALA A 27 18.93 -13.42 13.69
C ALA A 27 17.91 -12.46 13.08
N ILE A 28 17.15 -11.73 13.91
CA ILE A 28 16.16 -10.75 13.45
C ILE A 28 16.85 -9.51 12.87
N SER A 29 17.98 -9.11 13.44
CA SER A 29 18.78 -8.01 12.92
C SER A 29 19.40 -8.33 11.56
N ALA A 30 19.84 -9.56 11.34
CA ALA A 30 20.28 -10.03 10.04
C ALA A 30 19.14 -9.99 9.02
N LYS A 31 17.92 -10.39 9.39
CA LYS A 31 16.73 -10.27 8.55
C LYS A 31 16.43 -8.81 8.20
N TYR A 32 16.53 -7.89 9.15
CA TYR A 32 16.35 -6.45 8.89
C TYR A 32 17.38 -5.94 7.86
N LEU A 33 18.67 -6.21 8.08
CA LEU A 33 19.73 -5.77 7.16
C LEU A 33 19.58 -6.36 5.77
N TYR A 34 19.25 -7.64 5.67
CA TYR A 34 18.95 -8.29 4.39
C TYR A 34 17.76 -7.63 3.68
N THR A 35 16.65 -7.40 4.38
CA THR A 35 15.45 -6.77 3.83
C THR A 35 15.74 -5.33 3.40
N TYR A 36 16.48 -4.58 4.20
CA TYR A 36 16.91 -3.24 3.84
C TYR A 36 17.77 -3.24 2.56
N ALA A 37 18.80 -4.08 2.51
CA ALA A 37 19.68 -4.19 1.33
C ALA A 37 18.89 -4.57 0.07
N LYS A 38 17.90 -5.45 0.21
CA LYS A 38 17.05 -5.91 -0.91
C LYS A 38 16.10 -4.84 -1.45
N TYR A 39 15.53 -4.01 -0.59
CA TYR A 39 14.42 -3.13 -0.97
C TYR A 39 14.70 -1.64 -0.90
N HIS A 40 15.85 -1.18 -0.38
CA HIS A 40 16.15 0.25 -0.19
C HIS A 40 16.09 1.11 -1.46
N LYS A 41 16.21 0.50 -2.65
CA LYS A 41 16.12 1.20 -3.95
C LYS A 41 14.68 1.36 -4.46
N VAL A 42 13.74 0.58 -3.95
CA VAL A 42 12.35 0.51 -4.45
C VAL A 42 11.31 0.83 -3.39
N ALA A 43 11.68 0.82 -2.11
CA ALA A 43 10.81 1.11 -0.99
C ALA A 43 11.34 2.30 -0.18
N ASN A 44 10.46 2.87 0.67
CA ASN A 44 10.90 3.87 1.62
C ASN A 44 11.84 3.28 2.68
N LYS A 45 12.56 4.15 3.39
CA LYS A 45 13.57 3.76 4.38
C LYS A 45 13.03 2.97 5.58
N ASP A 46 11.74 3.02 5.83
CA ASP A 46 11.11 2.36 6.97
C ASP A 46 10.52 0.99 6.61
N TYR A 47 10.41 0.68 5.31
CA TYR A 47 9.86 -0.60 4.83
C TYR A 47 10.51 -1.82 5.48
N ALA A 48 11.85 -1.85 5.53
CA ALA A 48 12.59 -2.98 6.11
C ALA A 48 12.27 -3.19 7.58
N TYR A 49 12.07 -2.12 8.33
CA TYR A 49 11.66 -2.18 9.73
C TYR A 49 10.30 -2.87 9.87
N TRP A 50 9.28 -2.36 9.16
CA TRP A 50 7.93 -2.91 9.22
C TRP A 50 7.85 -4.36 8.72
N ALA A 51 8.53 -4.68 7.62
CA ALA A 51 8.56 -6.03 7.04
C ALA A 51 9.29 -7.08 7.89
N CYS A 52 10.07 -6.66 8.89
CA CYS A 52 10.78 -7.56 9.81
C CYS A 52 10.05 -7.78 11.12
N LEU A 53 9.03 -6.98 11.45
CA LEU A 53 8.25 -7.14 12.66
C LEU A 53 7.53 -8.50 12.68
N GLN A 54 7.38 -9.05 13.87
CA GLN A 54 6.48 -10.17 14.13
C GLN A 54 5.12 -9.64 14.56
N LYS A 55 4.06 -10.40 14.38
CA LYS A 55 2.69 -9.97 14.79
C LYS A 55 2.61 -9.51 16.24
N LYS A 56 3.33 -10.17 17.15
CA LYS A 56 3.40 -9.78 18.57
C LYS A 56 3.95 -8.38 18.81
N ASP A 57 4.76 -7.86 17.89
CA ASP A 57 5.42 -6.54 18.01
C ASP A 57 4.57 -5.41 17.39
N TYR A 58 3.51 -5.76 16.63
CA TYR A 58 2.67 -4.79 15.93
C TYR A 58 2.02 -3.76 16.86
N PRO A 59 1.44 -4.13 18.03
CA PRO A 59 0.79 -3.16 18.90
C PRO A 59 1.73 -2.03 19.33
N GLU A 60 2.92 -2.37 19.81
CA GLU A 60 3.88 -1.36 20.29
C GLU A 60 4.48 -0.53 19.14
N ALA A 61 4.77 -1.16 18.00
CA ALA A 61 5.23 -0.45 16.82
C ALA A 61 4.18 0.54 16.31
N LEU A 62 2.90 0.15 16.34
CA LEU A 62 1.79 0.96 15.89
C LEU A 62 1.50 2.13 16.84
N LYS A 63 1.56 1.92 18.16
CA LYS A 63 1.46 2.98 19.16
C LYS A 63 2.51 4.06 18.92
N LYS A 64 3.76 3.64 18.73
CA LYS A 64 4.86 4.57 18.45
C LYS A 64 4.67 5.33 17.14
N TRP A 65 4.35 4.62 16.06
CA TRP A 65 4.09 5.24 14.76
C TRP A 65 2.93 6.24 14.83
N PHE A 66 1.82 5.86 15.47
CA PHE A 66 0.64 6.70 15.62
C PHE A 66 0.99 8.01 16.36
N GLN A 67 1.69 7.92 17.48
CA GLN A 67 2.08 9.10 18.25
C GLN A 67 3.04 10.01 17.48
N GLU A 68 3.93 9.45 16.64
CA GLU A 68 4.87 10.23 15.82
C GLU A 68 4.20 10.91 14.61
N THR A 69 3.09 10.36 14.11
CA THR A 69 2.50 10.77 12.83
C THR A 69 1.16 11.50 12.93
N ASN A 70 0.41 11.34 14.02
CA ASN A 70 -0.83 12.08 14.19
C ASN A 70 -0.57 13.55 14.58
N TYR A 71 -1.46 14.45 14.15
CA TYR A 71 -1.31 15.89 14.36
C TYR A 71 -1.28 16.32 15.82
N THR A 72 -1.92 15.56 16.70
CA THR A 72 -2.03 15.87 18.12
C THR A 72 -0.91 15.26 18.94
N HIS A 73 -0.10 14.37 18.34
CA HIS A 73 0.93 13.58 19.00
C HIS A 73 0.44 12.85 20.26
N THR A 74 -0.88 12.56 20.31
CA THR A 74 -1.49 11.83 21.43
C THR A 74 -1.13 10.34 21.34
N PRO A 75 -0.95 9.66 22.48
CA PRO A 75 -0.76 8.23 22.52
C PRO A 75 -1.95 7.47 21.92
N LEU A 76 -1.68 6.33 21.28
CA LEU A 76 -2.72 5.43 20.79
C LEU A 76 -3.25 4.57 21.95
N ASP A 77 -4.52 4.72 22.28
CA ASP A 77 -5.22 3.83 23.20
C ASP A 77 -5.84 2.67 22.41
N LEU A 78 -5.24 1.48 22.56
CA LEU A 78 -5.74 0.24 21.94
C LEU A 78 -6.69 -0.54 22.88
N GLU A 79 -6.74 -0.20 24.17
CA GLU A 79 -7.64 -0.86 25.12
C GLU A 79 -9.03 -0.22 25.08
N HIS A 80 -9.08 1.11 24.99
CA HIS A 80 -10.32 1.87 24.95
C HIS A 80 -10.34 2.90 23.81
N PRO A 81 -10.30 2.46 22.52
CA PRO A 81 -10.23 3.37 21.39
C PRO A 81 -11.50 4.22 21.26
N LYS A 82 -11.36 5.54 21.31
CA LYS A 82 -12.48 6.48 21.28
C LYS A 82 -12.66 7.16 19.93
N THR A 83 -11.55 7.64 19.37
CA THR A 83 -11.57 8.37 18.10
C THR A 83 -11.64 7.43 16.90
N PHE A 84 -12.07 7.95 15.75
CA PHE A 84 -12.07 7.22 14.49
C PHE A 84 -10.67 6.67 14.16
N SER A 85 -9.63 7.48 14.34
CA SER A 85 -8.24 7.09 14.07
C SER A 85 -7.78 5.95 14.97
N GLU A 86 -8.06 5.99 16.27
CA GLU A 86 -7.74 4.91 17.21
C GLU A 86 -8.49 3.62 16.87
N LYS A 87 -9.78 3.72 16.59
CA LYS A 87 -10.62 2.57 16.17
C LYS A 87 -10.10 1.93 14.89
N THR A 88 -9.64 2.74 13.93
CA THR A 88 -9.01 2.24 12.69
C THR A 88 -7.74 1.44 13.00
N GLN A 89 -6.88 1.90 13.91
CA GLN A 89 -5.68 1.16 14.29
C GLN A 89 -6.02 -0.12 15.06
N TRP A 90 -7.03 -0.07 15.93
CA TRP A 90 -7.53 -1.24 16.65
C TRP A 90 -8.04 -2.32 15.68
N LEU A 91 -8.82 -1.92 14.67
CA LEU A 91 -9.35 -2.83 13.65
C LEU A 91 -8.25 -3.51 12.84
N LYS A 92 -7.13 -2.86 12.56
CA LYS A 92 -5.96 -3.47 11.90
C LYS A 92 -5.40 -4.65 12.68
N LEU A 93 -5.42 -4.58 14.01
CA LEU A 93 -4.84 -5.60 14.89
C LEU A 93 -5.82 -6.70 15.29
N TYR A 94 -7.08 -6.32 15.52
CA TYR A 94 -8.06 -7.17 16.19
C TYR A 94 -9.37 -7.35 15.41
N GLY A 95 -9.57 -6.59 14.33
CA GLY A 95 -10.82 -6.59 13.56
C GLY A 95 -10.86 -7.58 12.39
N GLY A 96 -9.86 -8.45 12.24
CA GLY A 96 -9.82 -9.41 11.13
C GLY A 96 -9.56 -8.78 9.76
N PHE A 97 -8.98 -7.60 9.67
CA PHE A 97 -8.74 -6.91 8.40
C PHE A 97 -7.74 -7.63 7.48
N GLU A 98 -6.99 -8.59 7.98
CA GLU A 98 -6.18 -9.45 7.13
C GLU A 98 -7.03 -10.28 6.18
N ASP A 99 -8.26 -10.64 6.58
CA ASP A 99 -9.16 -11.51 5.81
C ASP A 99 -9.99 -10.75 4.76
N VAL A 100 -10.03 -9.40 4.83
CA VAL A 100 -10.74 -8.58 3.84
C VAL A 100 -9.92 -8.29 2.57
N TYR A 101 -8.73 -8.90 2.43
CA TYR A 101 -7.85 -8.69 1.28
C TYR A 101 -8.54 -8.88 -0.09
N PRO A 102 -9.53 -9.76 -0.30
CA PRO A 102 -10.19 -9.88 -1.60
C PRO A 102 -10.94 -8.60 -2.01
N LEU A 103 -11.42 -7.81 -1.02
CA LEU A 103 -12.12 -6.54 -1.27
C LEU A 103 -11.17 -5.37 -1.55
N VAL A 104 -9.88 -5.53 -1.25
CA VAL A 104 -8.84 -4.51 -1.46
C VAL A 104 -7.98 -4.82 -2.69
N ASP A 105 -7.93 -6.09 -3.09
CA ASP A 105 -7.30 -6.54 -4.32
C ASP A 105 -8.10 -6.03 -5.53
N LYS A 106 -7.51 -5.12 -6.32
CA LYS A 106 -8.18 -4.52 -7.50
C LYS A 106 -8.64 -5.53 -8.56
N TYR A 107 -8.06 -6.71 -8.55
CA TYR A 107 -8.48 -7.79 -9.44
C TYR A 107 -9.57 -8.66 -8.80
N ALA A 108 -9.35 -9.14 -7.58
CA ALA A 108 -10.29 -10.06 -6.92
C ALA A 108 -11.63 -9.39 -6.59
N VAL A 109 -11.64 -8.10 -6.20
CA VAL A 109 -12.88 -7.36 -5.89
C VAL A 109 -13.86 -7.28 -7.05
N ARG A 110 -13.40 -7.48 -8.28
CA ARG A 110 -14.24 -7.41 -9.48
C ARG A 110 -15.34 -8.46 -9.49
N GLU A 111 -15.02 -9.69 -9.07
CA GLU A 111 -16.04 -10.76 -8.96
C GLU A 111 -17.09 -10.43 -7.90
N TRP A 112 -16.66 -9.88 -6.76
CA TRP A 112 -17.57 -9.45 -5.72
C TRP A 112 -18.49 -8.31 -6.19
N VAL A 113 -17.96 -7.31 -6.87
CA VAL A 113 -18.75 -6.19 -7.43
C VAL A 113 -19.75 -6.71 -8.46
N LYS A 114 -19.29 -7.57 -9.39
CA LYS A 114 -20.15 -8.19 -10.40
C LYS A 114 -21.32 -8.95 -9.78
N GLU A 115 -21.04 -9.72 -8.71
CA GLU A 115 -22.08 -10.49 -8.00
C GLU A 115 -23.08 -9.57 -7.28
N LYS A 116 -22.60 -8.47 -6.66
CA LYS A 116 -23.44 -7.61 -5.79
C LYS A 116 -24.25 -6.56 -6.54
N ILE A 117 -23.67 -5.95 -7.56
CA ILE A 117 -24.30 -4.79 -8.22
C ILE A 117 -24.27 -4.85 -9.76
N GLY A 118 -23.49 -5.75 -10.36
CA GLY A 118 -23.41 -5.93 -11.80
C GLY A 118 -22.04 -5.57 -12.40
N GLU A 119 -21.78 -6.15 -13.58
CA GLU A 119 -20.53 -5.96 -14.32
C GLU A 119 -20.42 -4.55 -14.93
N GLU A 120 -21.55 -3.91 -15.20
CA GLU A 120 -21.66 -2.57 -15.78
C GLU A 120 -21.04 -1.48 -14.89
N TYR A 121 -20.85 -1.75 -13.58
CA TYR A 121 -20.16 -0.85 -12.65
C TYR A 121 -18.64 -1.03 -12.61
N LEU A 122 -18.12 -1.98 -13.40
CA LEU A 122 -16.68 -2.25 -13.47
C LEU A 122 -16.05 -1.60 -14.70
N ILE A 123 -14.91 -0.96 -14.50
CA ILE A 123 -14.09 -0.51 -15.63
C ILE A 123 -13.68 -1.73 -16.44
N PRO A 124 -13.84 -1.77 -17.77
CA PRO A 124 -13.46 -2.93 -18.58
C PRO A 124 -12.01 -3.33 -18.38
N LEU A 125 -11.79 -4.60 -18.05
CA LEU A 125 -10.47 -5.21 -17.87
C LEU A 125 -9.93 -5.63 -19.23
N LEU A 126 -8.74 -5.14 -19.58
CA LEU A 126 -8.06 -5.43 -20.84
C LEU A 126 -7.11 -6.61 -20.74
N GLY A 127 -6.63 -6.93 -19.54
CA GLY A 127 -5.77 -8.07 -19.28
C GLY A 127 -5.24 -8.13 -17.87
N VAL A 128 -4.70 -9.33 -17.52
CA VAL A 128 -4.11 -9.64 -16.22
C VAL A 128 -2.86 -10.48 -16.45
N TRP A 129 -1.75 -10.14 -15.78
CA TRP A 129 -0.47 -10.84 -15.92
C TRP A 129 0.28 -10.93 -14.59
N ASP A 130 1.08 -11.97 -14.43
CA ASP A 130 2.00 -12.12 -13.30
C ASP A 130 3.36 -11.44 -13.59
N ARG A 131 3.72 -11.22 -14.86
CA ARG A 131 5.00 -10.64 -15.28
C ARG A 131 4.79 -9.56 -16.35
N PHE A 132 5.62 -8.52 -16.33
CA PHE A 132 5.53 -7.44 -17.30
C PHE A 132 5.82 -7.91 -18.74
N ASP A 133 6.74 -8.85 -18.90
CA ASP A 133 7.13 -9.36 -20.24
C ASP A 133 6.04 -10.22 -20.90
N ASP A 134 5.02 -10.65 -20.14
CA ASP A 134 3.90 -11.41 -20.67
C ASP A 134 2.81 -10.51 -21.31
N ILE A 135 2.97 -9.17 -21.21
CA ILE A 135 2.02 -8.20 -21.74
C ILE A 135 2.20 -8.06 -23.25
N ASP A 136 1.19 -8.47 -24.01
CA ASP A 136 1.11 -8.18 -25.46
C ASP A 136 0.54 -6.77 -25.66
N PHE A 137 1.45 -5.78 -25.75
CA PHE A 137 1.07 -4.41 -25.92
C PHE A 137 0.39 -4.10 -27.28
N ASP A 138 0.58 -4.95 -28.27
CA ASP A 138 -0.05 -4.75 -29.59
C ASP A 138 -1.55 -4.99 -29.52
N LYS A 139 -2.01 -5.82 -28.60
CA LYS A 139 -3.43 -6.07 -28.33
C LYS A 139 -4.09 -5.01 -27.44
N LEU A 140 -3.33 -4.15 -26.80
CA LEU A 140 -3.88 -3.06 -25.99
C LEU A 140 -4.26 -1.87 -26.88
N PRO A 141 -5.33 -1.13 -26.56
CA PRO A 141 -5.71 0.09 -27.25
C PRO A 141 -4.65 1.19 -27.10
N ASP A 142 -4.83 2.31 -27.80
CA ASP A 142 -3.90 3.45 -27.68
C ASP A 142 -3.89 4.09 -26.32
N LYS A 143 -5.03 4.04 -25.60
CA LYS A 143 -5.19 4.57 -24.25
C LYS A 143 -5.59 3.46 -23.28
N PHE A 144 -4.84 3.31 -22.23
CA PHE A 144 -5.12 2.33 -21.16
C PHE A 144 -4.47 2.74 -19.85
N MET A 145 -4.92 2.12 -18.77
CA MET A 145 -4.33 2.28 -17.44
C MET A 145 -3.65 0.98 -17.01
N LEU A 146 -2.34 0.99 -16.79
CA LEU A 146 -1.64 -0.11 -16.14
C LEU A 146 -1.64 0.09 -14.63
N LYS A 147 -1.94 -0.96 -13.87
CA LYS A 147 -1.94 -0.94 -12.41
C LYS A 147 -1.33 -2.24 -11.87
N VAL A 148 -0.82 -2.20 -10.64
CA VAL A 148 -0.68 -3.43 -9.85
C VAL A 148 -1.86 -3.53 -8.88
N ASN A 149 -2.33 -4.75 -8.62
CA ASN A 149 -3.58 -4.99 -7.88
C ASN A 149 -3.44 -4.75 -6.36
N HIS A 150 -2.24 -4.80 -5.80
CA HIS A 150 -1.93 -4.97 -4.38
C HIS A 150 -1.39 -3.71 -3.68
N GLY A 151 -1.74 -2.52 -4.14
CA GLY A 151 -1.29 -1.27 -3.53
C GLY A 151 -2.11 -0.07 -3.97
N ALA A 152 -1.87 1.11 -3.41
CA ALA A 152 -2.48 2.38 -3.80
C ALA A 152 -1.46 3.27 -4.53
N GLY A 153 -1.91 4.05 -5.52
CA GLY A 153 -1.06 4.95 -6.30
C GLY A 153 -0.09 4.25 -7.27
N TRP A 154 -0.06 2.95 -7.32
CA TRP A 154 0.79 2.17 -8.21
C TRP A 154 0.13 1.93 -9.56
N ASN A 155 0.05 3.01 -10.35
CA ASN A 155 -0.57 3.01 -11.67
C ASN A 155 0.25 3.85 -12.66
N ILE A 156 0.06 3.58 -13.94
CA ILE A 156 0.66 4.28 -15.07
C ILE A 156 -0.46 4.56 -16.09
N ALA A 157 -0.78 5.81 -16.28
CA ALA A 157 -1.72 6.25 -17.31
C ALA A 157 -1.00 6.30 -18.68
N VAL A 158 -1.49 5.54 -19.64
CA VAL A 158 -1.02 5.57 -21.02
C VAL A 158 -2.09 6.26 -21.87
N GLN A 159 -1.84 7.51 -22.21
CA GLN A 159 -2.74 8.33 -23.03
C GLN A 159 -2.40 8.29 -24.51
N ASP A 160 -1.22 7.81 -24.87
CA ASP A 160 -0.72 7.65 -26.22
C ASP A 160 0.30 6.51 -26.23
N LYS A 161 -0.10 5.36 -26.78
CA LYS A 161 0.76 4.17 -26.83
C LYS A 161 2.03 4.40 -27.64
N SER A 162 2.02 5.29 -28.64
CA SER A 162 3.20 5.59 -29.45
C SER A 162 4.31 6.30 -28.67
N LYS A 163 3.96 6.98 -27.58
CA LYS A 163 4.87 7.70 -26.67
C LYS A 163 5.14 6.95 -25.38
N PHE A 164 4.62 5.72 -25.24
CA PHE A 164 4.73 4.96 -24.01
C PHE A 164 6.15 4.41 -23.81
N ASP A 165 6.81 4.85 -22.73
CA ASP A 165 8.10 4.33 -22.29
C ASP A 165 7.93 2.98 -21.58
N LYS A 166 8.00 1.88 -22.38
CA LYS A 166 7.88 0.52 -21.88
C LYS A 166 8.99 0.17 -20.88
N ALA A 167 10.20 0.73 -21.04
CA ALA A 167 11.34 0.41 -20.19
C ALA A 167 11.16 1.03 -18.78
N ASP A 168 10.72 2.30 -18.71
CA ASP A 168 10.42 2.95 -17.45
C ASP A 168 9.23 2.29 -16.75
N ALA A 169 8.18 1.98 -17.49
CA ALA A 169 7.01 1.27 -16.97
C ALA A 169 7.38 -0.11 -16.40
N LYS A 170 8.20 -0.89 -17.11
CA LYS A 170 8.72 -2.17 -16.64
C LYS A 170 9.47 -2.00 -15.33
N ARG A 171 10.40 -1.07 -15.27
CA ARG A 171 11.20 -0.79 -14.07
C ARG A 171 10.32 -0.46 -12.85
N LYS A 172 9.31 0.39 -13.04
CA LYS A 172 8.36 0.78 -11.98
C LYS A 172 7.52 -0.40 -11.51
N ILE A 173 6.86 -1.08 -12.44
CA ILE A 173 5.94 -2.20 -12.14
C ILE A 173 6.70 -3.36 -11.49
N GLU A 174 7.85 -3.77 -12.02
CA GLU A 174 8.68 -4.82 -11.40
C GLU A 174 9.20 -4.42 -10.00
N GLY A 175 9.42 -3.13 -9.78
CA GLY A 175 9.72 -2.60 -8.46
C GLY A 175 8.54 -2.78 -7.50
N TRP A 176 7.33 -2.40 -7.91
CA TRP A 176 6.10 -2.53 -7.11
C TRP A 176 5.74 -3.98 -6.82
N LEU A 177 5.86 -4.88 -7.80
CA LEU A 177 5.57 -6.32 -7.63
C LEU A 177 6.42 -6.99 -6.54
N LYS A 178 7.60 -6.43 -6.22
CA LYS A 178 8.50 -6.95 -5.18
C LYS A 178 8.11 -6.52 -3.77
N LEU A 179 7.22 -5.55 -3.63
CA LEU A 179 6.85 -4.95 -2.36
C LEU A 179 5.53 -5.52 -1.84
N ASN A 180 5.38 -5.55 -0.52
CA ASN A 180 4.09 -5.73 0.12
C ASN A 180 3.62 -4.37 0.65
N TYR A 181 2.49 -3.89 0.16
CA TYR A 181 1.97 -2.56 0.49
C TYR A 181 1.69 -2.39 1.99
N CYS A 182 1.37 -3.48 2.69
CA CYS A 182 1.18 -3.49 4.14
C CYS A 182 2.28 -2.75 4.91
N TYR A 183 3.53 -2.84 4.43
CA TYR A 183 4.71 -2.30 5.12
C TYR A 183 5.21 -0.98 4.55
N LEU A 184 4.62 -0.49 3.46
CA LEU A 184 5.17 0.62 2.70
C LEU A 184 4.93 1.98 3.36
N MET A 185 3.70 2.23 3.79
CA MET A 185 3.30 3.56 4.27
C MET A 185 3.59 3.79 5.76
N GLY A 186 4.09 2.78 6.45
CA GLY A 186 4.19 2.77 7.91
C GLY A 186 2.84 2.66 8.57
N GLY A 187 2.47 2.06 9.50
CA GLY A 187 1.11 1.97 10.07
C GLY A 187 0.35 0.71 9.71
N LEU A 188 1.02 -0.27 9.09
CA LEU A 188 0.51 -1.64 8.89
C LEU A 188 -0.85 -1.68 8.19
N ASP A 189 -0.86 -1.52 6.88
CA ASP A 189 -2.08 -1.72 6.09
C ASP A 189 -2.32 -3.22 5.85
N VAL A 190 -2.71 -3.92 6.92
CA VAL A 190 -2.77 -5.40 7.00
C VAL A 190 -3.69 -6.04 5.96
N GLN A 191 -4.69 -5.31 5.47
CA GLN A 191 -5.59 -5.75 4.41
C GLN A 191 -4.87 -6.03 3.06
N TYR A 192 -3.61 -5.59 2.90
CA TYR A 192 -2.80 -5.87 1.71
C TYR A 192 -1.85 -7.07 1.89
N ILE A 193 -1.75 -7.63 3.11
CA ILE A 193 -0.66 -8.57 3.47
C ILE A 193 -0.68 -9.87 2.66
N HIS A 194 -1.88 -10.35 2.28
CA HIS A 194 -2.09 -11.64 1.60
C HIS A 194 -2.39 -11.53 0.10
N ILE A 195 -2.39 -10.31 -0.46
CA ILE A 195 -2.69 -10.13 -1.89
C ILE A 195 -1.54 -10.68 -2.73
N LYS A 196 -1.83 -11.61 -3.64
CA LYS A 196 -0.88 -12.06 -4.66
C LYS A 196 -0.66 -10.92 -5.67
N PRO A 197 0.57 -10.41 -5.83
CA PRO A 197 0.85 -9.34 -6.78
C PRO A 197 0.55 -9.76 -8.23
N ARG A 198 -0.16 -8.87 -8.95
CA ARG A 198 -0.47 -9.01 -10.39
C ARG A 198 -0.47 -7.65 -11.06
N ILE A 199 -0.26 -7.66 -12.36
CA ILE A 199 -0.44 -6.51 -13.24
C ILE A 199 -1.83 -6.61 -13.85
N ILE A 200 -2.58 -5.51 -13.86
CA ILE A 200 -3.84 -5.40 -14.57
C ILE A 200 -3.77 -4.24 -15.57
N ALA A 201 -4.40 -4.39 -16.72
CA ALA A 201 -4.69 -3.29 -17.60
C ALA A 201 -6.20 -3.04 -17.65
N GLU A 202 -6.60 -1.79 -17.52
CA GLU A 202 -8.00 -1.37 -17.59
C GLU A 202 -8.18 -0.34 -18.71
N LYS A 203 -9.39 -0.27 -19.24
CA LYS A 203 -9.77 0.79 -20.19
C LYS A 203 -9.50 2.15 -19.54
N PHE A 204 -8.89 3.06 -20.33
CA PHE A 204 -8.72 4.43 -19.91
C PHE A 204 -10.10 5.11 -19.81
N ILE A 205 -10.38 5.76 -18.68
CA ILE A 205 -11.61 6.55 -18.51
C ILE A 205 -11.32 7.95 -19.02
N GLU A 206 -12.07 8.36 -20.02
CA GLU A 206 -12.07 9.74 -20.51
C GLU A 206 -13.25 10.48 -19.90
N ASN A 207 -13.02 11.71 -19.51
CA ASN A 207 -14.08 12.61 -19.09
C ASN A 207 -14.25 13.72 -20.16
N ASP A 208 -15.48 13.88 -20.64
CA ASP A 208 -15.81 14.88 -21.68
C ASP A 208 -15.74 16.30 -21.11
N GLY A 209 -14.54 16.80 -20.87
CA GLY A 209 -14.31 18.21 -20.56
C GLY A 209 -13.77 18.54 -19.17
N GLY A 210 -13.15 17.63 -18.47
CA GLY A 210 -12.50 17.93 -17.18
C GLY A 210 -11.79 16.77 -16.52
N ASP A 211 -11.34 16.98 -15.30
CA ASP A 211 -10.74 15.95 -14.46
C ASP A 211 -11.76 14.91 -14.00
N LEU A 212 -11.29 13.71 -13.69
CA LEU A 212 -12.11 12.68 -13.08
C LEU A 212 -12.47 13.08 -11.64
N TYR A 213 -13.74 13.03 -11.33
CA TYR A 213 -14.20 13.17 -9.95
C TYR A 213 -13.95 11.90 -9.16
N ASP A 214 -13.50 12.05 -7.92
CA ASP A 214 -13.31 10.96 -6.98
C ASP A 214 -14.31 11.07 -5.83
N TYR A 215 -15.10 10.02 -5.61
CA TYR A 215 -16.07 9.95 -4.52
C TYR A 215 -15.63 8.93 -3.50
N LYS A 216 -15.45 9.35 -2.25
CA LYS A 216 -15.18 8.46 -1.12
C LYS A 216 -16.40 8.40 -0.22
N ILE A 217 -16.96 7.22 -0.09
CA ILE A 217 -18.15 6.98 0.73
C ILE A 217 -17.71 6.30 2.03
N PHE A 218 -17.90 6.99 3.14
CA PHE A 218 -17.64 6.45 4.47
C PHE A 218 -18.89 5.74 4.96
N CYS A 219 -18.77 4.42 5.14
CA CYS A 219 -19.84 3.57 5.63
C CYS A 219 -19.58 3.14 7.08
N PHE A 220 -20.61 3.14 7.90
CA PHE A 220 -20.58 2.67 9.28
C PHE A 220 -21.68 1.63 9.46
N ASN A 221 -21.32 0.43 9.87
CA ASN A 221 -22.24 -0.71 9.97
C ASN A 221 -23.01 -0.99 8.66
N GLY A 222 -22.34 -0.86 7.52
CA GLY A 222 -22.96 -1.05 6.20
C GLY A 222 -23.77 0.13 5.66
N GLU A 223 -23.97 1.20 6.45
CA GLU A 223 -24.72 2.40 6.03
C GLU A 223 -23.79 3.53 5.58
N PRO A 224 -23.99 4.12 4.39
CA PRO A 224 -23.26 5.31 3.96
C PRO A 224 -23.67 6.52 4.82
N LYS A 225 -22.68 7.19 5.41
CA LYS A 225 -22.92 8.35 6.30
C LYS A 225 -22.29 9.63 5.79
N ILE A 226 -21.15 9.55 5.13
CA ILE A 226 -20.40 10.72 4.64
C ILE A 226 -19.93 10.42 3.22
N ILE A 227 -20.09 11.39 2.33
CA ILE A 227 -19.53 11.37 0.97
C ILE A 227 -18.52 12.50 0.87
N LEU A 228 -17.27 12.16 0.57
CA LEU A 228 -16.24 13.11 0.21
C LEU A 228 -16.14 13.14 -1.31
N HIS A 229 -16.44 14.28 -1.92
CA HIS A 229 -16.26 14.57 -3.32
C HIS A 229 -14.93 15.31 -3.51
N ILE A 230 -14.09 14.85 -4.42
CA ILE A 230 -12.78 15.42 -4.70
C ILE A 230 -12.75 15.80 -6.20
N GLU A 231 -12.53 17.07 -6.46
CA GLU A 231 -12.34 17.66 -7.77
C GLU A 231 -10.85 18.02 -7.97
N GLU A 232 -10.42 18.20 -9.19
CA GLU A 232 -9.08 18.72 -9.55
C GLU A 232 -7.92 17.96 -8.86
N ARG A 233 -8.07 16.64 -8.70
CA ARG A 233 -7.10 15.81 -7.94
C ARG A 233 -5.73 15.72 -8.62
N TYR A 234 -5.65 15.98 -9.90
CA TYR A 234 -4.45 15.81 -10.73
C TYR A 234 -4.06 17.10 -11.47
N THR A 235 -4.61 18.23 -11.09
CA THR A 235 -4.18 19.56 -11.53
C THR A 235 -3.07 20.06 -10.60
N ASP A 236 -1.98 20.59 -11.18
CA ASP A 236 -0.86 21.21 -10.47
C ASP A 236 -1.25 22.59 -9.90
#